data_31bbca7839515ac0249a0921bede7d61
#
_entry.id   31bbca7839515ac0249a0921bede7d61
#
_cell.length_a   1.000
_cell.length_b   1.000
_cell.length_c   1.000
_cell.angle_alpha   90.00
_cell.angle_beta   90.00
_cell.angle_gamma   90.00
#
_symmetry.space_group_name_H-M   'P 1'
#
loop_
_entity.id
_entity.type
_entity.pdbx_description
1 polymer ?
#
loop_
_entity_poly.entity_id
_entity_poly.type
_entity_poly.pdbx_seq_one_letter_code
_entity_poly.pdbx_strand_id
1 'polypeptide(L)'
;MNVFDRILRHARITWRNYQDLPSPPFLILFINSICNQKCEHCFYWRNLNRRDDLSKEELFALSRSLGRIENLNLSGGEPFLRPEFGEICRQFIRHNKVRQIYVPTNGYFADRTVRQISETLKEKSLDLFVAEISLDGLGEFHNQFRGSPGAFDKAIQTYDALAKLQESDPRLRIHSISTATDVNMDEIRRLTTYLFDRCPKMDHHNLALIRGDRKNPSLQGPSLEQYQQLYEYIRRQWAPREEGRYGALVEPMLQWAKSRTAATQTQVVPCRAGVLNAVVYSNGDVSVCENHAPLGNLRQKSFREIWNSPEAQALRKSIAAKACYCTNEVFLWPSITYQPQQLVRAMIGARVWQGIKPLAADEKVKATLDDGVPSEDHDKLISIQGCSGKV
;
A
#
# COMPACT_ATOMS: atom_id res chain seq x y z
N MET A 1 -8.59 16.48 -13.98
CA MET A 1 -7.21 16.75 -14.54
C MET A 1 -7.21 16.37 -16.02
N ASN A 2 -6.79 17.26 -16.93
CA ASN A 2 -6.71 16.99 -18.36
C ASN A 2 -5.51 16.05 -18.69
N VAL A 3 -5.44 15.53 -19.93
CA VAL A 3 -4.40 14.59 -20.36
C VAL A 3 -3.00 15.23 -20.30
N PHE A 4 -2.90 16.51 -20.67
CA PHE A 4 -1.63 17.25 -20.66
C PHE A 4 -1.07 17.38 -19.23
N ASP A 5 -1.91 17.71 -18.26
CA ASP A 5 -1.49 17.78 -16.85
C ASP A 5 -1.01 16.42 -16.31
N ARG A 6 -1.62 15.32 -16.77
CA ARG A 6 -1.19 13.96 -16.41
C ARG A 6 0.20 13.65 -16.96
N ILE A 7 0.45 13.99 -18.21
CA ILE A 7 1.76 13.81 -18.86
C ILE A 7 2.83 14.64 -18.16
N LEU A 8 2.57 15.93 -17.90
CA LEU A 8 3.51 16.81 -17.20
C LEU A 8 3.79 16.31 -15.77
N ARG A 9 2.78 15.83 -15.07
CA ARG A 9 2.95 15.25 -13.74
C ARG A 9 3.83 14.00 -13.81
N HIS A 10 3.56 13.10 -14.74
CA HIS A 10 4.35 11.87 -14.94
C HIS A 10 5.81 12.22 -15.24
N ALA A 11 6.05 13.11 -16.19
CA ALA A 11 7.40 13.56 -16.56
C ALA A 11 8.14 14.18 -15.37
N ARG A 12 7.46 15.02 -14.58
CA ARG A 12 8.03 15.63 -13.37
C ARG A 12 8.43 14.59 -12.33
N ILE A 13 7.58 13.59 -12.04
CA ILE A 13 7.91 12.54 -11.06
C ILE A 13 9.06 11.66 -11.60
N THR A 14 9.03 11.31 -12.88
CA THR A 14 10.11 10.59 -13.54
C THR A 14 11.44 11.34 -13.42
N TRP A 15 11.44 12.64 -13.65
CA TRP A 15 12.62 13.49 -13.47
C TRP A 15 13.10 13.52 -12.02
N ARG A 16 12.19 13.67 -11.05
CA ARG A 16 12.51 13.65 -9.63
C ARG A 16 13.14 12.33 -9.15
N ASN A 17 12.87 11.23 -9.84
CA ASN A 17 13.47 9.93 -9.54
C ASN A 17 15.00 9.89 -9.72
N TYR A 18 15.57 10.86 -10.44
CA TYR A 18 17.01 10.96 -10.72
C TYR A 18 17.68 12.14 -10.00
N GLN A 19 17.00 12.72 -9.01
CA GLN A 19 17.50 13.87 -8.26
C GLN A 19 17.56 13.55 -6.76
N ASP A 20 18.50 14.18 -6.06
CA ASP A 20 18.49 14.21 -4.60
C ASP A 20 17.43 15.18 -4.11
N LEU A 21 16.35 14.64 -3.59
CA LEU A 21 15.20 15.41 -3.13
C LEU A 21 15.21 15.59 -1.62
N PRO A 22 14.80 16.77 -1.12
CA PRO A 22 14.64 17.01 0.31
C PRO A 22 13.49 16.21 0.92
N SER A 23 12.56 15.70 0.08
CA SER A 23 11.44 14.86 0.46
C SER A 23 10.98 14.01 -0.73
N PRO A 24 10.48 12.77 -0.48
CA PRO A 24 10.00 11.90 -1.56
C PRO A 24 8.68 12.41 -2.14
N PRO A 25 8.35 12.10 -3.40
CA PRO A 25 7.05 12.42 -3.99
C PRO A 25 5.90 11.57 -3.44
N PHE A 26 6.17 10.40 -2.85
CA PHE A 26 5.17 9.50 -2.26
C PHE A 26 5.46 9.33 -0.78
N LEU A 27 4.46 9.65 0.06
CA LEU A 27 4.55 9.47 1.51
C LEU A 27 3.57 8.41 1.95
N ILE A 28 4.07 7.38 2.63
CA ILE A 28 3.27 6.44 3.41
C ILE A 28 3.25 6.97 4.85
N LEU A 29 2.07 7.33 5.34
CA LEU A 29 1.89 7.88 6.68
C LEU A 29 0.95 7.00 7.48
N PHE A 30 1.48 6.36 8.51
CA PHE A 30 0.69 5.67 9.53
C PHE A 30 0.11 6.73 10.47
N ILE A 31 -1.13 7.14 10.19
CA ILE A 31 -1.76 8.32 10.82
C ILE A 31 -2.13 8.08 12.28
N ASN A 32 -2.28 6.82 12.70
CA ASN A 32 -2.50 6.37 14.07
C ASN A 32 -2.10 4.91 14.25
N SER A 33 -2.02 4.47 15.52
CA SER A 33 -1.85 3.04 15.87
C SER A 33 -3.17 2.38 16.26
N ILE A 34 -4.26 3.14 16.46
CA ILE A 34 -5.52 2.63 17.01
C ILE A 34 -6.27 1.80 15.97
N CYS A 35 -6.64 0.56 16.36
CA CYS A 35 -7.46 -0.33 15.55
C CYS A 35 -8.47 -1.09 16.42
N ASN A 36 -9.67 -1.26 15.89
CA ASN A 36 -10.74 -2.03 16.53
C ASN A 36 -10.74 -3.52 16.13
N GLN A 37 -9.85 -3.93 15.20
CA GLN A 37 -9.75 -5.31 14.71
C GLN A 37 -8.42 -5.97 15.14
N LYS A 38 -8.40 -7.32 15.06
CA LYS A 38 -7.25 -8.16 15.45
C LYS A 38 -6.91 -9.16 14.35
N CYS A 39 -6.77 -8.66 13.11
CA CYS A 39 -6.58 -9.48 11.92
C CYS A 39 -5.40 -10.44 12.05
N GLU A 40 -5.58 -11.69 11.61
CA GLU A 40 -4.57 -12.73 11.69
C GLU A 40 -3.32 -12.42 10.84
N HIS A 41 -3.52 -11.78 9.68
CA HIS A 41 -2.46 -11.40 8.73
C HIS A 41 -1.86 -10.01 8.97
N CYS A 42 -2.24 -9.32 10.06
CA CYS A 42 -1.80 -7.94 10.29
C CYS A 42 -0.28 -7.87 10.49
N PHE A 43 0.43 -7.20 9.58
CA PHE A 43 1.88 -6.97 9.69
C PHE A 43 2.24 -5.84 10.66
N TYR A 44 1.28 -4.99 11.03
CA TYR A 44 1.47 -3.86 11.96
C TYR A 44 1.04 -4.20 13.40
N TRP A 45 0.68 -5.44 13.68
CA TRP A 45 0.04 -5.90 14.92
C TRP A 45 0.81 -5.57 16.20
N ARG A 46 2.16 -5.57 16.16
CA ARG A 46 3.01 -5.23 17.32
C ARG A 46 2.91 -3.76 17.73
N ASN A 47 2.49 -2.91 16.80
CA ASN A 47 2.40 -1.46 16.99
C ASN A 47 0.97 -0.97 17.19
N LEU A 48 -0.02 -1.88 17.18
CA LEU A 48 -1.42 -1.51 17.36
C LEU A 48 -1.71 -1.06 18.79
N ASN A 49 -2.60 -0.07 18.89
CA ASN A 49 -3.18 0.43 20.14
C ASN A 49 -2.14 0.95 21.15
N ARG A 50 -1.00 1.43 20.67
CA ARG A 50 -0.04 2.19 21.46
C ARG A 50 -0.55 3.62 21.67
N ARG A 51 -0.10 4.28 22.74
CA ARG A 51 -0.54 5.65 23.07
C ARG A 51 0.57 6.67 22.80
N ASP A 52 1.41 6.41 21.84
CA ASP A 52 2.57 7.21 21.48
C ASP A 52 2.45 7.84 20.09
N ASP A 53 1.24 7.85 19.53
CA ASP A 53 0.96 8.45 18.23
C ASP A 53 1.35 9.93 18.19
N LEU A 54 1.85 10.39 17.04
CA LEU A 54 2.09 11.81 16.78
C LEU A 54 0.80 12.62 16.96
N SER A 55 0.89 13.75 17.65
CA SER A 55 -0.21 14.69 17.77
C SER A 55 -0.56 15.34 16.42
N LYS A 56 -1.69 16.01 16.33
CA LYS A 56 -2.05 16.79 15.14
C LYS A 56 -1.00 17.87 14.84
N GLU A 57 -0.49 18.53 15.87
CA GLU A 57 0.51 19.58 15.77
C GLU A 57 1.84 19.04 15.25
N GLU A 58 2.27 17.85 15.70
CA GLU A 58 3.46 17.15 15.21
C GLU A 58 3.29 16.76 13.73
N LEU A 59 2.11 16.26 13.30
CA LEU A 59 1.82 15.95 11.90
C LEU A 59 1.76 17.22 11.02
N PHE A 60 1.28 18.33 11.56
CA PHE A 60 1.32 19.63 10.88
C PHE A 60 2.74 20.16 10.76
N ALA A 61 3.58 19.96 11.78
CA ALA A 61 5.02 20.29 11.74
C ALA A 61 5.73 19.45 10.68
N LEU A 62 5.45 18.14 10.62
CA LEU A 62 5.95 17.28 9.54
C LEU A 62 5.55 17.82 8.16
N SER A 63 4.27 18.12 7.94
CA SER A 63 3.79 18.68 6.67
C SER A 63 4.59 19.93 6.30
N ARG A 64 4.82 20.86 7.25
CA ARG A 64 5.61 22.08 7.01
C ARG A 64 7.08 21.82 6.68
N SER A 65 7.65 20.72 7.18
CA SER A 65 9.05 20.35 6.93
C SER A 65 9.26 19.65 5.59
N LEU A 66 8.18 19.14 4.98
CA LEU A 66 8.22 18.41 3.72
C LEU A 66 7.97 19.36 2.54
N GLY A 67 8.59 19.06 1.40
CA GLY A 67 8.31 19.70 0.14
C GLY A 67 7.01 19.16 -0.52
N ARG A 68 6.98 19.22 -1.85
CA ARG A 68 5.85 18.75 -2.63
C ARG A 68 5.71 17.23 -2.56
N ILE A 69 4.53 16.77 -2.17
CA ILE A 69 4.09 15.37 -2.15
C ILE A 69 3.04 15.19 -3.25
N GLU A 70 3.20 14.20 -4.12
CA GLU A 70 2.24 13.92 -5.20
C GLU A 70 1.14 12.98 -4.75
N ASN A 71 1.49 12.01 -3.89
CA ASN A 71 0.59 10.97 -3.41
C ASN A 71 0.83 10.74 -1.92
N LEU A 72 -0.26 10.74 -1.15
CA LEU A 72 -0.28 10.42 0.26
C LEU A 72 -1.03 9.10 0.44
N ASN A 73 -0.29 8.07 0.86
CA ASN A 73 -0.86 6.79 1.26
C ASN A 73 -1.00 6.81 2.78
N LEU A 74 -2.23 6.90 3.26
CA LEU A 74 -2.52 6.84 4.69
C LEU A 74 -2.69 5.39 5.13
N SER A 75 -2.11 5.05 6.26
CA SER A 75 -2.17 3.72 6.86
C SER A 75 -2.22 3.85 8.39
N GLY A 76 -2.00 2.75 9.10
CA GLY A 76 -1.95 2.74 10.56
C GLY A 76 -2.64 1.52 11.13
N GLY A 77 -3.34 1.71 12.24
CA GLY A 77 -4.39 0.81 12.71
C GLY A 77 -5.60 0.91 11.79
N GLU A 78 -6.67 1.57 12.25
CA GLU A 78 -7.77 2.00 11.39
C GLU A 78 -7.69 3.53 11.21
N PRO A 79 -7.36 4.02 10.02
CA PRO A 79 -7.11 5.44 9.80
C PRO A 79 -8.28 6.34 10.18
N PHE A 80 -9.51 5.92 9.91
CA PHE A 80 -10.70 6.71 10.21
C PHE A 80 -11.08 6.75 11.70
N LEU A 81 -10.37 6.03 12.56
CA LEU A 81 -10.48 6.23 14.01
C LEU A 81 -9.77 7.50 14.48
N ARG A 82 -8.86 8.08 13.68
CA ARG A 82 -8.24 9.37 13.98
C ARG A 82 -9.27 10.51 13.88
N PRO A 83 -9.58 11.24 14.98
CA PRO A 83 -10.59 12.31 14.93
C PRO A 83 -10.27 13.44 13.95
N GLU A 84 -8.98 13.81 13.85
CA GLU A 84 -8.49 14.92 13.04
C GLU A 84 -8.10 14.50 11.60
N PHE A 85 -8.49 13.28 11.16
CA PHE A 85 -8.11 12.73 9.85
C PHE A 85 -8.33 13.74 8.71
N GLY A 86 -9.53 14.31 8.57
CA GLY A 86 -9.86 15.26 7.51
C GLY A 86 -9.03 16.54 7.58
N GLU A 87 -8.73 17.05 8.78
CA GLU A 87 -7.90 18.25 8.96
C GLU A 87 -6.45 17.97 8.53
N ILE A 88 -5.90 16.81 8.92
CA ILE A 88 -4.56 16.39 8.54
C ILE A 88 -4.46 16.24 7.02
N CYS A 89 -5.41 15.58 6.37
CA CYS A 89 -5.45 15.46 4.92
C CYS A 89 -5.46 16.84 4.24
N ARG A 90 -6.30 17.75 4.69
CA ARG A 90 -6.38 19.12 4.13
C ARG A 90 -5.07 19.88 4.31
N GLN A 91 -4.38 19.72 5.46
CA GLN A 91 -3.06 20.32 5.68
C GLN A 91 -2.06 19.86 4.60
N PHE A 92 -1.96 18.56 4.35
CA PHE A 92 -1.06 18.02 3.32
C PHE A 92 -1.47 18.42 1.90
N ILE A 93 -2.77 18.49 1.60
CA ILE A 93 -3.25 18.93 0.30
C ILE A 93 -2.85 20.41 0.05
N ARG A 94 -3.07 21.29 1.02
CA ARG A 94 -2.78 22.73 0.89
C ARG A 94 -1.30 23.01 0.87
N HIS A 95 -0.56 22.48 1.84
CA HIS A 95 0.84 22.81 2.06
C HIS A 95 1.76 22.03 1.11
N ASN A 96 1.59 20.72 1.03
CA ASN A 96 2.46 19.84 0.25
C ASN A 96 1.97 19.58 -1.18
N LYS A 97 0.85 20.20 -1.59
CA LYS A 97 0.26 20.06 -2.94
C LYS A 97 -0.11 18.62 -3.28
N VAL A 98 -0.53 17.84 -2.29
CA VAL A 98 -1.02 16.48 -2.49
C VAL A 98 -2.20 16.48 -3.46
N ARG A 99 -2.14 15.59 -4.46
CA ARG A 99 -3.16 15.46 -5.52
C ARG A 99 -3.94 14.16 -5.41
N GLN A 100 -3.38 13.14 -4.79
CA GLN A 100 -4.00 11.84 -4.65
C GLN A 100 -3.80 11.32 -3.23
N ILE A 101 -4.87 10.76 -2.67
CA ILE A 101 -4.87 10.13 -1.35
C ILE A 101 -5.41 8.71 -1.50
N TYR A 102 -4.73 7.73 -0.91
CA TYR A 102 -5.15 6.34 -0.81
C TYR A 102 -5.24 5.93 0.65
N VAL A 103 -6.34 5.31 1.04
CA VAL A 103 -6.60 4.95 2.42
C VAL A 103 -7.22 3.56 2.49
N PRO A 104 -6.50 2.53 2.97
CA PRO A 104 -7.12 1.29 3.37
C PRO A 104 -7.96 1.51 4.63
N THR A 105 -9.12 0.84 4.69
CA THR A 105 -10.01 0.87 5.84
C THR A 105 -10.63 -0.50 6.06
N ASN A 106 -10.82 -0.87 7.31
CA ASN A 106 -11.60 -2.06 7.64
C ASN A 106 -13.11 -1.87 7.45
N GLY A 107 -13.55 -0.64 7.16
CA GLY A 107 -14.93 -0.33 6.86
C GLY A 107 -15.93 -0.47 8.03
N TYR A 108 -15.46 -0.52 9.27
CA TYR A 108 -16.35 -0.80 10.40
C TYR A 108 -17.25 0.39 10.80
N PHE A 109 -16.82 1.63 10.51
CA PHE A 109 -17.46 2.86 11.00
C PHE A 109 -17.95 3.76 9.85
N ALA A 110 -19.05 3.38 9.20
CA ALA A 110 -19.57 4.04 8.00
C ALA A 110 -19.70 5.57 8.13
N ASP A 111 -20.43 6.05 9.16
CA ASP A 111 -20.70 7.49 9.34
C ASP A 111 -19.42 8.29 9.57
N ARG A 112 -18.48 7.72 10.32
CA ARG A 112 -17.20 8.35 10.59
C ARG A 112 -16.35 8.43 9.33
N THR A 113 -16.28 7.35 8.56
CA THR A 113 -15.56 7.27 7.29
C THR A 113 -16.09 8.29 6.29
N VAL A 114 -17.42 8.32 6.08
CA VAL A 114 -18.06 9.30 5.18
C VAL A 114 -17.79 10.73 5.62
N ARG A 115 -17.93 11.05 6.90
CA ARG A 115 -17.67 12.39 7.42
C ARG A 115 -16.24 12.84 7.16
N GLN A 116 -15.24 11.99 7.46
CA GLN A 116 -13.83 12.32 7.30
C GLN A 116 -13.42 12.47 5.83
N ILE A 117 -13.98 11.64 4.95
CA ILE A 117 -13.77 11.75 3.51
C ILE A 117 -14.42 13.03 2.98
N SER A 118 -15.66 13.32 3.38
CA SER A 118 -16.36 14.55 2.97
C SER A 118 -15.60 15.80 3.40
N GLU A 119 -15.03 15.81 4.62
CA GLU A 119 -14.16 16.90 5.08
C GLU A 119 -12.91 17.05 4.21
N THR A 120 -12.29 15.95 3.80
CA THR A 120 -11.12 15.97 2.92
C THR A 120 -11.47 16.49 1.52
N LEU A 121 -12.61 16.05 0.96
CA LEU A 121 -13.08 16.45 -0.38
C LEU A 121 -13.50 17.92 -0.50
N LYS A 122 -13.60 18.66 0.62
CA LYS A 122 -13.74 20.14 0.57
C LYS A 122 -12.55 20.79 -0.14
N GLU A 123 -11.38 20.16 -0.17
CA GLU A 123 -10.21 20.65 -0.91
C GLU A 123 -10.35 20.38 -2.40
N LYS A 124 -10.65 21.44 -3.16
CA LYS A 124 -10.89 21.32 -4.61
C LYS A 124 -9.63 21.02 -5.43
N SER A 125 -8.46 21.22 -4.85
CA SER A 125 -7.18 20.89 -5.49
C SER A 125 -6.84 19.39 -5.45
N LEU A 126 -7.55 18.57 -4.66
CA LEU A 126 -7.42 17.11 -4.69
C LEU A 126 -8.05 16.57 -5.98
N ASP A 127 -7.33 15.71 -6.70
CA ASP A 127 -7.81 15.06 -7.92
C ASP A 127 -8.48 13.72 -7.66
N LEU A 128 -8.00 12.98 -6.64
CA LEU A 128 -8.40 11.61 -6.38
C LEU A 128 -8.33 11.28 -4.88
N PHE A 129 -9.39 10.70 -4.37
CA PHE A 129 -9.42 10.03 -3.07
C PHE A 129 -9.86 8.58 -3.29
N VAL A 130 -9.03 7.63 -2.89
CA VAL A 130 -9.35 6.19 -2.95
C VAL A 130 -9.58 5.69 -1.53
N ALA A 131 -10.81 5.26 -1.26
CA ALA A 131 -11.15 4.49 -0.06
C ALA A 131 -11.08 3.00 -0.43
N GLU A 132 -10.15 2.27 0.18
CA GLU A 132 -9.89 0.87 -0.12
C GLU A 132 -10.40 -0.01 1.03
N ILE A 133 -11.58 -0.60 0.85
CA ILE A 133 -12.23 -1.43 1.86
C ILE A 133 -11.55 -2.79 1.90
N SER A 134 -11.03 -3.13 3.06
CA SER A 134 -10.29 -4.37 3.28
C SER A 134 -11.25 -5.54 3.53
N LEU A 135 -11.32 -6.49 2.61
CA LEU A 135 -12.21 -7.65 2.64
C LEU A 135 -11.44 -8.92 2.24
N ASP A 136 -11.39 -9.95 3.09
CA ASP A 136 -10.58 -11.16 2.88
C ASP A 136 -11.40 -12.45 2.72
N GLY A 137 -12.72 -12.34 2.67
CA GLY A 137 -13.67 -13.44 2.50
C GLY A 137 -15.10 -12.98 2.75
N LEU A 138 -16.05 -13.88 2.78
CA LEU A 138 -17.47 -13.62 2.98
C LEU A 138 -17.90 -13.83 4.44
N GLY A 139 -18.85 -13.03 4.90
CA GLY A 139 -19.62 -13.24 6.13
C GLY A 139 -18.75 -13.61 7.33
N GLU A 140 -19.06 -14.76 7.92
CA GLU A 140 -18.42 -15.20 9.17
C GLU A 140 -16.93 -15.55 8.98
N PHE A 141 -16.51 -16.06 7.82
CA PHE A 141 -15.09 -16.24 7.56
C PHE A 141 -14.30 -14.93 7.69
N HIS A 142 -14.80 -13.87 7.08
CA HIS A 142 -14.18 -12.55 7.18
C HIS A 142 -14.15 -12.05 8.64
N ASN A 143 -15.25 -12.24 9.40
CA ASN A 143 -15.33 -11.81 10.78
C ASN A 143 -14.26 -12.49 11.66
N GLN A 144 -14.07 -13.80 11.49
CA GLN A 144 -13.08 -14.58 12.21
C GLN A 144 -11.66 -14.21 11.79
N PHE A 145 -11.39 -14.13 10.48
CA PHE A 145 -10.08 -13.78 9.94
C PHE A 145 -9.62 -12.39 10.37
N ARG A 146 -10.56 -11.46 10.54
CA ARG A 146 -10.31 -10.11 11.04
C ARG A 146 -10.44 -9.98 12.56
N GLY A 147 -10.83 -11.04 13.25
CA GLY A 147 -11.00 -11.05 14.71
C GLY A 147 -12.00 -9.98 15.19
N SER A 148 -13.11 -9.80 14.46
CA SER A 148 -14.08 -8.74 14.73
C SER A 148 -15.49 -9.17 14.31
N PRO A 149 -16.39 -9.46 15.26
CA PRO A 149 -17.76 -9.83 14.95
C PRO A 149 -18.48 -8.78 14.11
N GLY A 150 -19.21 -9.22 13.08
CA GLY A 150 -19.99 -8.36 12.20
C GLY A 150 -19.16 -7.46 11.28
N ALA A 151 -17.84 -7.67 11.17
CA ALA A 151 -16.94 -6.85 10.36
C ALA A 151 -17.35 -6.82 8.88
N PHE A 152 -17.80 -7.96 8.34
CA PHE A 152 -18.26 -8.05 6.95
C PHE A 152 -19.45 -7.13 6.67
N ASP A 153 -20.51 -7.25 7.45
CA ASP A 153 -21.71 -6.44 7.26
C ASP A 153 -21.43 -4.95 7.44
N LYS A 154 -20.57 -4.60 8.40
CA LYS A 154 -20.13 -3.21 8.61
C LYS A 154 -19.35 -2.67 7.42
N ALA A 155 -18.47 -3.47 6.82
CA ALA A 155 -17.73 -3.09 5.64
C ALA A 155 -18.67 -2.87 4.42
N ILE A 156 -19.68 -3.72 4.24
CA ILE A 156 -20.71 -3.54 3.19
C ILE A 156 -21.58 -2.29 3.46
N GLN A 157 -21.98 -2.04 4.72
CA GLN A 157 -22.67 -0.79 5.07
C GLN A 157 -21.82 0.45 4.74
N THR A 158 -20.52 0.38 4.99
CA THR A 158 -19.58 1.46 4.64
C THR A 158 -19.48 1.63 3.12
N TYR A 159 -19.42 0.53 2.36
CA TYR A 159 -19.51 0.61 0.91
C TYR A 159 -20.78 1.32 0.46
N ASP A 160 -21.96 0.96 0.97
CA ASP A 160 -23.24 1.57 0.58
C ASP A 160 -23.26 3.09 0.87
N ALA A 161 -22.69 3.50 2.01
CA ALA A 161 -22.58 4.91 2.37
C ALA A 161 -21.59 5.68 1.47
N LEU A 162 -20.45 5.07 1.13
CA LEU A 162 -19.45 5.66 0.21
C LEU A 162 -19.97 5.72 -1.23
N ALA A 163 -20.76 4.74 -1.67
CA ALA A 163 -21.38 4.75 -2.99
C ALA A 163 -22.30 5.96 -3.19
N LYS A 164 -23.06 6.33 -2.16
CA LYS A 164 -23.88 7.55 -2.17
C LYS A 164 -23.02 8.82 -2.22
N LEU A 165 -21.92 8.86 -1.47
CA LEU A 165 -20.99 9.99 -1.49
C LEU A 165 -20.30 10.12 -2.87
N GLN A 166 -19.92 9.00 -3.49
CA GLN A 166 -19.31 8.98 -4.82
C GLN A 166 -20.21 9.57 -5.91
N GLU A 167 -21.53 9.43 -5.80
CA GLU A 167 -22.48 10.05 -6.72
C GLU A 167 -22.43 11.58 -6.70
N SER A 168 -22.13 12.15 -5.53
CA SER A 168 -22.01 13.60 -5.35
C SER A 168 -20.60 14.15 -5.62
N ASP A 169 -19.58 13.31 -5.50
CA ASP A 169 -18.18 13.72 -5.76
C ASP A 169 -17.40 12.62 -6.52
N PRO A 170 -17.25 12.76 -7.84
CA PRO A 170 -16.59 11.76 -8.69
C PRO A 170 -15.07 11.63 -8.45
N ARG A 171 -14.48 12.44 -7.58
CA ARG A 171 -13.09 12.31 -7.16
C ARG A 171 -12.91 11.16 -6.16
N LEU A 172 -13.98 10.75 -5.47
CA LEU A 172 -13.98 9.55 -4.64
C LEU A 172 -13.99 8.31 -5.54
N ARG A 173 -13.10 7.37 -5.25
CA ARG A 173 -13.11 6.01 -5.79
C ARG A 173 -13.22 5.02 -4.64
N ILE A 174 -13.93 3.94 -4.88
CA ILE A 174 -14.13 2.87 -3.91
C ILE A 174 -13.47 1.62 -4.45
N HIS A 175 -12.43 1.17 -3.77
CA HIS A 175 -11.78 -0.10 -4.06
C HIS A 175 -12.06 -1.10 -2.95
N SER A 176 -11.88 -2.37 -3.23
CA SER A 176 -11.66 -3.39 -2.21
C SER A 176 -10.24 -3.93 -2.31
N ILE A 177 -9.72 -4.43 -1.20
CA ILE A 177 -8.44 -5.14 -1.16
C ILE A 177 -8.59 -6.42 -0.35
N SER A 178 -8.08 -7.52 -0.89
CA SER A 178 -7.93 -8.80 -0.20
C SER A 178 -6.47 -9.16 -0.07
N THR A 179 -6.08 -9.63 1.11
CA THR A 179 -4.75 -10.20 1.34
C THR A 179 -4.79 -11.70 1.10
N ALA A 180 -4.16 -12.17 0.02
CA ALA A 180 -4.09 -13.58 -0.32
C ALA A 180 -3.17 -14.34 0.64
N THR A 181 -3.70 -15.43 1.19
CA THR A 181 -3.02 -16.40 2.05
C THR A 181 -3.33 -17.81 1.58
N ASP A 182 -2.63 -18.80 2.10
CA ASP A 182 -2.87 -20.22 1.84
C ASP A 182 -4.26 -20.72 2.28
N VAL A 183 -4.94 -19.98 3.18
CA VAL A 183 -6.22 -20.42 3.76
C VAL A 183 -7.46 -19.71 3.20
N ASN A 184 -7.30 -18.63 2.40
CA ASN A 184 -8.47 -17.82 1.99
C ASN A 184 -8.66 -17.67 0.47
N MET A 185 -7.97 -18.43 -0.36
CA MET A 185 -8.04 -18.28 -1.82
C MET A 185 -9.44 -18.50 -2.39
N ASP A 186 -10.15 -19.53 -1.93
CA ASP A 186 -11.52 -19.83 -2.36
C ASP A 186 -12.52 -18.78 -1.81
N GLU A 187 -12.26 -18.28 -0.59
CA GLU A 187 -13.07 -17.20 -0.01
C GLU A 187 -12.93 -15.92 -0.81
N ILE A 188 -11.72 -15.52 -1.22
CA ILE A 188 -11.50 -14.34 -2.07
C ILE A 188 -12.16 -14.54 -3.43
N ARG A 189 -12.11 -15.74 -4.01
CA ARG A 189 -12.78 -16.03 -5.27
C ARG A 189 -14.30 -15.81 -5.16
N ARG A 190 -14.95 -16.35 -4.12
CA ARG A 190 -16.37 -16.15 -3.85
C ARG A 190 -16.70 -14.69 -3.56
N LEU A 191 -15.86 -14.03 -2.77
CA LEU A 191 -15.97 -12.61 -2.47
C LEU A 191 -15.90 -11.76 -3.76
N THR A 192 -15.00 -12.09 -4.68
CA THR A 192 -14.85 -11.36 -5.96
C THR A 192 -16.17 -11.32 -6.73
N THR A 193 -16.85 -12.46 -6.85
CA THR A 193 -18.17 -12.54 -7.50
C THR A 193 -19.22 -11.75 -6.73
N TYR A 194 -19.29 -11.95 -5.41
CA TYR A 194 -20.23 -11.22 -4.56
C TYR A 194 -20.07 -9.69 -4.70
N LEU A 195 -18.84 -9.18 -4.63
CA LEU A 195 -18.57 -7.75 -4.76
C LEU A 195 -18.90 -7.21 -6.16
N PHE A 196 -18.63 -8.01 -7.19
CA PHE A 196 -19.02 -7.63 -8.54
C PHE A 196 -20.53 -7.47 -8.68
N ASP A 197 -21.32 -8.39 -8.14
CA ASP A 197 -22.78 -8.35 -8.25
C ASP A 197 -23.42 -7.34 -7.28
N ARG A 198 -22.98 -7.34 -6.02
CA ARG A 198 -23.60 -6.55 -4.94
C ARG A 198 -23.13 -5.09 -4.89
N CYS A 199 -21.92 -4.80 -5.38
CA CYS A 199 -21.26 -3.51 -5.22
C CYS A 199 -20.99 -2.81 -6.56
N PRO A 200 -22.00 -2.33 -7.31
CA PRO A 200 -21.85 -1.80 -8.67
C PRO A 200 -21.00 -0.52 -8.75
N LYS A 201 -20.85 0.24 -7.67
CA LYS A 201 -20.02 1.46 -7.60
C LYS A 201 -18.58 1.18 -7.17
N MET A 202 -18.23 -0.06 -6.84
CA MET A 202 -16.86 -0.42 -6.52
C MET A 202 -16.02 -0.42 -7.81
N ASP A 203 -14.96 0.35 -7.81
CA ASP A 203 -14.18 0.66 -9.01
C ASP A 203 -13.14 -0.42 -9.33
N HIS A 204 -12.63 -1.12 -8.30
CA HIS A 204 -11.55 -2.09 -8.42
C HIS A 204 -11.55 -3.07 -7.25
N HIS A 205 -11.10 -4.31 -7.49
CA HIS A 205 -10.82 -5.31 -6.45
C HIS A 205 -9.34 -5.68 -6.52
N ASN A 206 -8.58 -5.21 -5.55
CA ASN A 206 -7.14 -5.38 -5.45
C ASN A 206 -6.79 -6.71 -4.75
N LEU A 207 -5.74 -7.38 -5.22
CA LEU A 207 -5.23 -8.62 -4.63
C LEU A 207 -3.79 -8.41 -4.14
N ALA A 208 -3.62 -8.29 -2.82
CA ALA A 208 -2.33 -8.21 -2.17
C ALA A 208 -1.82 -9.59 -1.76
N LEU A 209 -0.51 -9.76 -1.69
CA LEU A 209 0.12 -10.91 -1.05
C LEU A 209 0.31 -10.64 0.44
N ILE A 210 0.17 -11.68 1.26
CA ILE A 210 0.55 -11.61 2.67
C ILE A 210 2.05 -11.31 2.78
N ARG A 211 2.43 -10.47 3.76
CA ARG A 211 3.79 -9.99 3.91
C ARG A 211 4.12 -9.64 5.35
N GLY A 212 5.40 -9.54 5.64
CA GLY A 212 5.94 -9.02 6.89
C GLY A 212 5.72 -9.94 8.09
N ASP A 213 6.04 -9.42 9.27
CA ASP A 213 5.82 -10.08 10.56
C ASP A 213 4.32 -10.02 10.91
N ARG A 214 3.61 -11.09 10.66
CA ARG A 214 2.15 -11.19 10.84
C ARG A 214 1.77 -11.74 12.21
N LYS A 215 0.60 -11.34 12.68
CA LYS A 215 0.08 -11.76 14.00
C LYS A 215 -0.01 -13.28 14.12
N ASN A 216 -0.51 -13.95 13.10
CA ASN A 216 -0.53 -15.40 13.04
C ASN A 216 0.64 -15.89 12.17
N PRO A 217 1.73 -16.37 12.78
CA PRO A 217 2.93 -16.78 12.04
C PRO A 217 2.74 -18.05 11.21
N SER A 218 1.66 -18.81 11.44
CA SER A 218 1.36 -20.02 10.65
C SER A 218 0.72 -19.74 9.30
N LEU A 219 0.18 -18.51 9.09
CA LEU A 219 -0.33 -18.13 7.78
C LEU A 219 0.82 -18.02 6.77
N GLN A 220 0.63 -18.62 5.61
CA GLN A 220 1.58 -18.57 4.52
C GLN A 220 0.99 -17.87 3.29
N GLY A 221 1.82 -17.46 2.36
CA GLY A 221 1.35 -17.05 1.04
C GLY A 221 0.81 -18.25 0.26
N PRO A 222 -0.10 -18.05 -0.70
CA PRO A 222 -0.56 -19.11 -1.59
C PRO A 222 0.57 -19.58 -2.50
N SER A 223 0.40 -20.72 -3.16
CA SER A 223 1.31 -21.09 -4.25
C SER A 223 1.23 -20.08 -5.40
N LEU A 224 2.30 -19.97 -6.20
CA LEU A 224 2.34 -19.09 -7.35
C LEU A 224 1.18 -19.36 -8.32
N GLU A 225 0.91 -20.64 -8.56
CA GLU A 225 -0.16 -21.08 -9.45
C GLU A 225 -1.55 -20.66 -8.93
N GLN A 226 -1.83 -20.92 -7.65
CA GLN A 226 -3.10 -20.49 -7.03
C GLN A 226 -3.28 -18.98 -7.10
N TYR A 227 -2.22 -18.22 -6.82
CA TYR A 227 -2.27 -16.76 -6.89
C TYR A 227 -2.54 -16.26 -8.32
N GLN A 228 -1.87 -16.83 -9.32
CA GLN A 228 -2.07 -16.48 -10.73
C GLN A 228 -3.48 -16.82 -11.21
N GLN A 229 -3.99 -17.99 -10.85
CA GLN A 229 -5.36 -18.40 -11.18
C GLN A 229 -6.40 -17.47 -10.57
N LEU A 230 -6.23 -17.10 -9.29
CA LEU A 230 -7.14 -16.16 -8.61
C LEU A 230 -7.07 -14.77 -9.24
N TYR A 231 -5.85 -14.26 -9.48
CA TYR A 231 -5.69 -12.96 -10.14
C TYR A 231 -6.34 -12.92 -11.53
N GLU A 232 -6.15 -13.97 -12.35
CA GLU A 232 -6.76 -14.07 -13.66
C GLU A 232 -8.29 -14.11 -13.57
N TYR A 233 -8.83 -14.80 -12.56
CA TYR A 233 -10.25 -14.80 -12.27
C TYR A 233 -10.78 -13.41 -11.94
N ILE A 234 -10.13 -12.69 -11.02
CA ILE A 234 -10.48 -11.32 -10.64
C ILE A 234 -10.44 -10.41 -11.87
N ARG A 235 -9.34 -10.46 -12.63
CA ARG A 235 -9.15 -9.63 -13.83
C ARG A 235 -10.26 -9.84 -14.86
N ARG A 236 -10.64 -11.08 -15.13
CA ARG A 236 -11.73 -11.39 -16.09
C ARG A 236 -13.08 -10.90 -15.59
N GLN A 237 -13.37 -11.10 -14.32
CA GLN A 237 -14.61 -10.68 -13.69
C GLN A 237 -14.75 -9.15 -13.71
N TRP A 238 -13.66 -8.43 -13.44
CA TRP A 238 -13.68 -6.98 -13.28
C TRP A 238 -13.38 -6.18 -14.56
N ALA A 239 -12.89 -6.84 -15.62
CA ALA A 239 -12.55 -6.19 -16.89
C ALA A 239 -13.62 -5.20 -17.41
N PRO A 240 -14.94 -5.50 -17.37
CA PRO A 240 -15.96 -4.55 -17.86
C PRO A 240 -16.04 -3.24 -17.07
N ARG A 241 -15.63 -3.25 -15.77
CA ARG A 241 -15.61 -2.04 -14.94
C ARG A 241 -14.33 -1.23 -15.06
N GLU A 242 -13.26 -1.87 -15.46
CA GLU A 242 -11.92 -1.29 -15.54
C GLU A 242 -11.55 -0.77 -16.92
N GLU A 243 -12.34 -1.12 -17.95
CA GLU A 243 -12.08 -0.70 -19.32
C GLU A 243 -11.90 0.82 -19.44
N GLY A 244 -10.83 1.24 -20.13
CA GLY A 244 -10.47 2.65 -20.30
C GLY A 244 -9.85 3.32 -19.05
N ARG A 245 -9.72 2.62 -17.94
CA ARG A 245 -9.09 3.16 -16.73
C ARG A 245 -7.58 2.90 -16.71
N TYR A 246 -6.84 3.83 -16.11
CA TYR A 246 -5.37 3.71 -15.98
C TYR A 246 -4.97 2.47 -15.16
N GLY A 247 -5.73 2.11 -14.12
CA GLY A 247 -5.51 0.91 -13.32
C GLY A 247 -5.47 -0.37 -14.15
N ALA A 248 -6.36 -0.51 -15.11
CA ALA A 248 -6.41 -1.68 -16.01
C ALA A 248 -5.12 -1.89 -16.82
N LEU A 249 -4.34 -0.83 -17.06
CA LEU A 249 -3.04 -0.92 -17.73
C LEU A 249 -1.91 -1.26 -16.77
N VAL A 250 -1.95 -0.72 -15.55
CA VAL A 250 -0.86 -0.82 -14.57
C VAL A 250 -0.95 -2.10 -13.76
N GLU A 251 -2.15 -2.54 -13.42
CA GLU A 251 -2.36 -3.71 -12.56
C GLU A 251 -1.71 -4.99 -13.11
N PRO A 252 -1.84 -5.36 -14.40
CA PRO A 252 -1.15 -6.54 -14.93
C PRO A 252 0.38 -6.45 -14.82
N MET A 253 0.95 -5.24 -14.96
CA MET A 253 2.39 -5.02 -14.80
C MET A 253 2.83 -5.21 -13.35
N LEU A 254 2.04 -4.71 -12.41
CA LEU A 254 2.27 -4.86 -10.98
C LEU A 254 2.20 -6.34 -10.57
N GLN A 255 1.18 -7.06 -11.01
CA GLN A 255 0.99 -8.47 -10.71
C GLN A 255 2.08 -9.35 -11.32
N TRP A 256 2.52 -9.05 -12.56
CA TRP A 256 3.68 -9.69 -13.17
C TRP A 256 4.96 -9.47 -12.34
N ALA A 257 5.25 -8.23 -11.97
CA ALA A 257 6.44 -7.90 -11.19
C ALA A 257 6.41 -8.58 -9.81
N LYS A 258 5.26 -8.57 -9.15
CA LYS A 258 5.02 -9.18 -7.84
C LYS A 258 5.24 -10.70 -7.89
N SER A 259 4.56 -11.38 -8.80
CA SER A 259 4.68 -12.84 -8.98
C SER A 259 6.11 -13.27 -9.33
N ARG A 260 6.78 -12.52 -10.23
CA ARG A 260 8.17 -12.82 -10.60
C ARG A 260 9.15 -12.54 -9.45
N THR A 261 8.94 -11.45 -8.70
CA THR A 261 9.77 -11.14 -7.53
C THR A 261 9.63 -12.22 -6.45
N ALA A 262 8.41 -12.67 -6.16
CA ALA A 262 8.17 -13.76 -5.21
C ALA A 262 8.82 -15.08 -5.67
N ALA A 263 8.65 -15.42 -6.96
CA ALA A 263 9.21 -16.66 -7.52
C ALA A 263 10.74 -16.69 -7.56
N THR A 264 11.38 -15.56 -7.88
CA THR A 264 12.85 -15.50 -8.04
C THR A 264 13.58 -15.03 -6.80
N GLN A 265 12.85 -14.54 -5.79
CA GLN A 265 13.40 -13.96 -4.56
C GLN A 265 14.45 -12.85 -4.86
N THR A 266 14.19 -12.05 -5.90
CA THR A 266 15.06 -10.97 -6.32
C THR A 266 14.22 -9.75 -6.75
N GLN A 267 14.83 -8.57 -6.80
CA GLN A 267 14.20 -7.39 -7.40
C GLN A 267 14.12 -7.56 -8.92
N VAL A 268 12.97 -7.97 -9.44
CA VAL A 268 12.70 -8.01 -10.89
C VAL A 268 12.64 -6.59 -11.47
N VAL A 269 12.08 -5.68 -10.71
CA VAL A 269 12.10 -4.24 -10.98
C VAL A 269 12.98 -3.58 -9.93
N PRO A 270 14.02 -2.80 -10.31
CA PRO A 270 14.85 -2.09 -9.35
C PRO A 270 14.01 -1.18 -8.44
N CYS A 271 14.06 -1.45 -7.14
CA CYS A 271 13.27 -0.72 -6.14
C CYS A 271 13.76 0.71 -5.99
N ARG A 272 12.82 1.66 -5.86
CA ARG A 272 13.08 3.08 -5.65
C ARG A 272 12.65 3.57 -4.27
N ALA A 273 12.52 2.66 -3.31
CA ALA A 273 12.31 3.03 -1.91
C ALA A 273 13.46 3.91 -1.40
N GLY A 274 13.14 4.91 -0.60
CA GLY A 274 14.13 5.91 -0.16
C GLY A 274 14.47 6.99 -1.20
N VAL A 275 13.96 6.88 -2.42
CA VAL A 275 14.05 7.91 -3.47
C VAL A 275 12.65 8.44 -3.78
N LEU A 276 11.76 7.56 -4.20
CA LEU A 276 10.37 7.91 -4.52
C LEU A 276 9.45 7.83 -3.31
N ASN A 277 9.73 6.98 -2.34
CA ASN A 277 8.87 6.71 -1.19
C ASN A 277 9.60 6.93 0.13
N ALA A 278 8.88 7.41 1.14
CA ALA A 278 9.24 7.32 2.56
C ALA A 278 8.06 6.81 3.37
N VAL A 279 8.37 6.26 4.53
CA VAL A 279 7.39 5.83 5.53
C VAL A 279 7.57 6.66 6.79
N VAL A 280 6.47 7.16 7.33
CA VAL A 280 6.42 7.76 8.67
C VAL A 280 5.40 6.98 9.48
N TYR A 281 5.85 6.37 10.56
CA TYR A 281 5.00 5.62 11.48
C TYR A 281 4.29 6.52 12.48
N SER A 282 3.24 6.00 13.09
CA SER A 282 2.38 6.78 13.98
C SER A 282 3.12 7.34 15.21
N ASN A 283 4.15 6.66 15.68
CA ASN A 283 5.00 7.11 16.79
C ASN A 283 6.11 8.10 16.39
N GLY A 284 6.18 8.49 15.12
CA GLY A 284 7.17 9.41 14.59
C GLY A 284 8.44 8.78 14.02
N ASP A 285 8.55 7.47 14.00
CA ASP A 285 9.63 6.76 13.34
C ASP A 285 9.60 6.98 11.83
N VAL A 286 10.76 7.16 11.22
CA VAL A 286 10.92 7.39 9.77
C VAL A 286 11.74 6.27 9.16
N SER A 287 11.26 5.69 8.08
CA SER A 287 11.99 4.67 7.29
C SER A 287 11.93 4.96 5.80
N VAL A 288 12.79 4.32 5.03
CA VAL A 288 12.73 4.35 3.54
C VAL A 288 11.66 3.43 3.00
N CYS A 289 11.33 2.34 3.70
CA CYS A 289 10.24 1.42 3.38
C CYS A 289 9.77 0.66 4.63
N GLU A 290 8.69 -0.10 4.50
CA GLU A 290 8.08 -0.85 5.60
C GLU A 290 8.89 -2.08 6.05
N ASN A 291 9.80 -2.59 5.22
CA ASN A 291 10.59 -3.79 5.48
C ASN A 291 11.96 -3.50 6.11
N HIS A 292 12.29 -2.25 6.35
CA HIS A 292 13.55 -1.86 6.99
C HIS A 292 13.30 -1.12 8.31
N ALA A 293 14.23 -1.29 9.24
CA ALA A 293 14.19 -0.60 10.52
C ALA A 293 14.13 0.93 10.35
N PRO A 294 13.49 1.64 11.28
CA PRO A 294 13.49 3.09 11.28
C PRO A 294 14.90 3.68 11.33
N LEU A 295 15.11 4.75 10.59
CA LEU A 295 16.36 5.50 10.51
C LEU A 295 16.47 6.59 11.58
N GLY A 296 15.37 6.91 12.22
CA GLY A 296 15.28 7.92 13.27
C GLY A 296 13.85 8.29 13.58
N ASN A 297 13.65 9.17 14.57
CA ASN A 297 12.34 9.57 15.04
C ASN A 297 12.17 11.10 14.97
N LEU A 298 10.99 11.56 14.52
CA LEU A 298 10.65 12.99 14.30
C LEU A 298 10.67 13.83 15.59
N ARG A 299 10.56 13.21 16.76
CA ARG A 299 10.67 13.90 18.04
C ARG A 299 12.11 14.18 18.45
N GLN A 300 13.09 13.56 17.77
CA GLN A 300 14.51 13.69 18.03
C GLN A 300 15.26 14.49 16.95
N LYS A 301 14.86 14.29 15.69
CA LYS A 301 15.50 14.89 14.51
C LYS A 301 14.44 15.32 13.50
N SER A 302 14.72 16.37 12.73
CA SER A 302 13.85 16.73 11.62
C SER A 302 13.81 15.64 10.54
N PHE A 303 12.72 15.59 9.75
CA PHE A 303 12.62 14.67 8.61
C PHE A 303 13.83 14.80 7.67
N ARG A 304 14.30 16.03 7.43
CA ARG A 304 15.42 16.29 6.52
C ARG A 304 16.74 15.71 7.06
N GLU A 305 17.00 15.81 8.36
CA GLU A 305 18.20 15.24 8.97
C GLU A 305 18.18 13.70 8.88
N ILE A 306 17.03 13.07 9.20
CA ILE A 306 16.87 11.61 9.09
C ILE A 306 17.01 11.17 7.63
N TRP A 307 16.33 11.86 6.71
CA TRP A 307 16.31 11.52 5.29
C TRP A 307 17.66 11.63 4.59
N ASN A 308 18.52 12.57 5.03
CA ASN A 308 19.84 12.78 4.45
C ASN A 308 20.98 12.17 5.30
N SER A 309 20.65 11.39 6.33
CA SER A 309 21.66 10.77 7.19
C SER A 309 22.54 9.78 6.40
N PRO A 310 23.77 9.51 6.87
CA PRO A 310 24.63 8.50 6.28
C PRO A 310 23.98 7.12 6.22
N GLU A 311 23.19 6.75 7.23
CA GLU A 311 22.46 5.49 7.33
C GLU A 311 21.40 5.40 6.22
N ALA A 312 20.65 6.48 6.01
CA ALA A 312 19.65 6.56 4.93
C ALA A 312 20.31 6.42 3.54
N GLN A 313 21.46 7.04 3.35
CA GLN A 313 22.23 6.95 2.10
C GLN A 313 22.79 5.53 1.88
N ALA A 314 23.33 4.91 2.93
CA ALA A 314 23.83 3.55 2.89
C ALA A 314 22.70 2.56 2.55
N LEU A 315 21.53 2.72 3.18
CA LEU A 315 20.37 1.87 2.93
C LEU A 315 19.85 2.03 1.48
N ARG A 316 19.79 3.25 0.94
CA ARG A 316 19.43 3.47 -0.47
C ARG A 316 20.39 2.78 -1.44
N LYS A 317 21.70 2.83 -1.15
CA LYS A 317 22.72 2.13 -1.94
C LYS A 317 22.53 0.61 -1.89
N SER A 318 22.26 0.07 -0.71
CA SER A 318 21.96 -1.36 -0.50
C SER A 318 20.73 -1.80 -1.29
N ILE A 319 19.62 -1.04 -1.21
CA ILE A 319 18.41 -1.30 -1.98
C ILE A 319 18.68 -1.26 -3.49
N ALA A 320 19.42 -0.25 -3.96
CA ALA A 320 19.80 -0.12 -5.38
C ALA A 320 20.71 -1.26 -5.85
N ALA A 321 21.54 -1.80 -4.95
CA ALA A 321 22.37 -2.99 -5.18
C ALA A 321 21.58 -4.32 -5.09
N LYS A 322 20.24 -4.26 -4.92
CA LYS A 322 19.33 -5.41 -4.84
C LYS A 322 19.61 -6.34 -3.65
N ALA A 323 20.08 -5.80 -2.53
CA ALA A 323 20.33 -6.59 -1.32
C ALA A 323 19.05 -7.06 -0.61
N CYS A 324 17.89 -6.58 -1.01
CA CYS A 324 16.56 -7.00 -0.54
C CYS A 324 15.59 -7.15 -1.69
N TYR A 325 14.46 -7.78 -1.46
CA TYR A 325 13.33 -7.84 -2.38
C TYR A 325 12.01 -7.84 -1.59
N CYS A 326 10.92 -7.43 -2.22
CA CYS A 326 9.58 -7.55 -1.63
C CYS A 326 8.51 -7.46 -2.71
N THR A 327 7.30 -7.87 -2.36
CA THR A 327 6.11 -7.82 -3.21
C THR A 327 5.19 -6.64 -2.88
N ASN A 328 5.64 -5.69 -2.04
CA ASN A 328 4.83 -4.57 -1.59
C ASN A 328 4.48 -3.62 -2.74
N GLU A 329 3.21 -3.53 -3.04
CA GLU A 329 2.65 -2.78 -4.16
C GLU A 329 2.95 -1.29 -4.09
N VAL A 330 2.93 -0.71 -2.89
CA VAL A 330 3.15 0.72 -2.67
C VAL A 330 4.56 1.15 -3.11
N PHE A 331 5.53 0.22 -3.11
CA PHE A 331 6.90 0.45 -3.58
C PHE A 331 7.12 -0.04 -5.01
N LEU A 332 6.50 -1.16 -5.40
CA LEU A 332 6.62 -1.71 -6.75
C LEU A 332 5.97 -0.79 -7.79
N TRP A 333 4.76 -0.30 -7.52
CA TRP A 333 4.03 0.55 -8.46
C TRP A 333 4.83 1.80 -8.89
N PRO A 334 5.38 2.64 -7.99
CA PRO A 334 6.19 3.79 -8.39
C PRO A 334 7.48 3.36 -9.09
N SER A 335 8.08 2.25 -8.64
CA SER A 335 9.31 1.71 -9.24
C SER A 335 9.08 1.25 -10.69
N ILE A 336 7.93 0.69 -11.02
CA ILE A 336 7.57 0.36 -12.41
C ILE A 336 7.28 1.64 -13.20
N THR A 337 6.39 2.47 -12.67
CA THR A 337 5.77 3.56 -13.42
C THR A 337 6.74 4.69 -13.75
N TYR A 338 7.66 5.02 -12.84
CA TYR A 338 8.55 6.18 -12.97
C TYR A 338 10.00 5.82 -13.35
N GLN A 339 10.23 4.61 -13.84
CA GLN A 339 11.45 4.19 -14.49
C GLN A 339 11.13 3.77 -15.93
N PRO A 340 11.35 4.61 -16.97
CA PRO A 340 10.87 4.35 -18.34
C PRO A 340 11.25 2.99 -18.90
N GLN A 341 12.50 2.54 -18.66
CA GLN A 341 12.95 1.22 -19.09
C GLN A 341 12.19 0.08 -18.40
N GLN A 342 11.89 0.25 -17.10
CA GLN A 342 11.15 -0.76 -16.33
C GLN A 342 9.68 -0.76 -16.70
N LEU A 343 9.11 0.39 -17.02
CA LEU A 343 7.73 0.47 -17.54
C LEU A 343 7.59 -0.34 -18.82
N VAL A 344 8.47 -0.15 -19.81
CA VAL A 344 8.47 -0.93 -21.06
C VAL A 344 8.67 -2.42 -20.78
N ARG A 345 9.64 -2.77 -19.94
CA ARG A 345 9.89 -4.16 -19.55
C ARG A 345 8.68 -4.81 -18.90
N ALA A 346 8.02 -4.09 -17.98
CA ALA A 346 6.83 -4.58 -17.30
C ALA A 346 5.62 -4.73 -18.25
N MET A 347 5.47 -3.82 -19.22
CA MET A 347 4.44 -3.93 -20.27
C MET A 347 4.62 -5.20 -21.11
N ILE A 348 5.86 -5.48 -21.53
CA ILE A 348 6.17 -6.71 -22.29
C ILE A 348 5.95 -7.94 -21.39
N GLY A 349 6.49 -7.93 -20.18
CA GLY A 349 6.37 -9.03 -19.22
C GLY A 349 4.92 -9.36 -18.87
N ALA A 350 4.09 -8.35 -18.65
CA ALA A 350 2.66 -8.53 -18.38
C ALA A 350 1.90 -9.16 -19.56
N ARG A 351 2.21 -8.77 -20.80
CA ARG A 351 1.59 -9.39 -22.00
C ARG A 351 1.95 -10.86 -22.13
N VAL A 352 3.22 -11.19 -21.96
CA VAL A 352 3.71 -12.57 -22.02
C VAL A 352 3.08 -13.39 -20.89
N TRP A 353 3.02 -12.83 -19.67
CA TRP A 353 2.46 -13.51 -18.51
C TRP A 353 0.95 -13.80 -18.64
N GLN A 354 0.17 -12.93 -19.29
CA GLN A 354 -1.24 -13.15 -19.57
C GLN A 354 -1.49 -14.27 -20.60
N GLY A 355 -0.50 -14.62 -21.41
CA GLY A 355 -0.55 -15.67 -22.41
C GLY A 355 0.10 -17.01 -22.00
N ILE A 356 0.78 -17.06 -20.86
CA ILE A 356 1.50 -18.26 -20.41
C ILE A 356 0.53 -19.22 -19.74
N LYS A 357 0.54 -20.47 -20.24
CA LYS A 357 0.20 -21.65 -19.43
C LYS A 357 1.04 -21.64 -18.16
N PRO A 358 0.52 -22.12 -17.00
CA PRO A 358 1.29 -22.19 -15.77
C PRO A 358 2.73 -22.64 -16.06
N LEU A 359 3.71 -21.98 -15.43
CA LEU A 359 5.11 -22.42 -15.49
C LEU A 359 5.11 -23.93 -15.24
N ALA A 360 5.73 -24.70 -16.13
CA ALA A 360 5.78 -26.16 -16.02
C ALA A 360 6.24 -26.53 -14.59
N ALA A 361 5.66 -27.57 -14.05
CA ALA A 361 5.86 -28.04 -12.68
C ALA A 361 7.33 -28.35 -12.28
N ASP A 362 8.26 -28.23 -13.21
CA ASP A 362 9.70 -28.48 -13.04
C ASP A 362 10.46 -27.32 -12.40
N GLU A 363 9.98 -26.10 -12.43
CA GLU A 363 10.44 -25.08 -11.48
C GLU A 363 9.70 -25.33 -10.16
N LYS A 364 10.23 -26.23 -9.35
CA LYS A 364 9.90 -26.38 -7.94
C LYS A 364 10.21 -25.07 -7.24
N VAL A 365 9.34 -24.08 -7.44
CA VAL A 365 9.30 -22.90 -6.63
C VAL A 365 8.85 -23.35 -5.25
N LYS A 366 9.81 -23.65 -4.37
CA LYS A 366 9.59 -23.91 -2.95
C LYS A 366 9.05 -22.68 -2.21
N ALA A 367 8.77 -21.61 -2.91
CA ALA A 367 8.34 -20.39 -2.31
C ALA A 367 6.82 -20.33 -2.30
N THR A 368 6.23 -20.38 -1.14
CA THR A 368 5.00 -19.66 -0.86
C THR A 368 5.19 -18.23 -1.35
N LEU A 369 4.16 -17.63 -1.95
CA LEU A 369 4.21 -16.23 -2.40
C LEU A 369 4.11 -15.29 -1.18
N ASP A 370 5.12 -15.37 -0.34
CA ASP A 370 5.34 -14.45 0.77
C ASP A 370 6.26 -13.30 0.30
N ASP A 371 6.35 -12.22 1.04
CA ASP A 371 7.13 -11.03 0.65
C ASP A 371 8.64 -11.24 0.62
N GLY A 372 9.08 -12.46 0.84
CA GLY A 372 10.44 -12.88 0.59
C GLY A 372 11.52 -12.25 1.46
N VAL A 373 11.16 -11.73 2.64
CA VAL A 373 12.13 -11.43 3.71
C VAL A 373 12.11 -12.63 4.66
N PRO A 374 13.13 -13.50 4.67
CA PRO A 374 13.21 -14.59 5.63
C PRO A 374 13.11 -14.02 7.04
N SER A 375 12.37 -14.70 7.93
CA SER A 375 12.25 -14.29 9.33
C SER A 375 13.60 -14.14 10.04
N GLU A 376 14.61 -14.89 9.61
CA GLU A 376 15.99 -14.79 10.09
C GLU A 376 16.71 -13.50 9.67
N ASP A 377 16.35 -12.90 8.52
CA ASP A 377 16.93 -11.64 8.08
C ASP A 377 16.24 -10.42 8.71
N HIS A 378 15.01 -10.55 9.19
CA HIS A 378 14.37 -9.53 10.01
C HIS A 378 15.15 -9.29 11.32
N ASP A 379 15.61 -10.35 11.97
CA ASP A 379 16.45 -10.25 13.18
C ASP A 379 17.85 -9.73 12.84
N LYS A 380 18.42 -10.04 11.70
CA LYS A 380 19.70 -9.50 11.23
C LYS A 380 19.61 -8.04 10.80
N LEU A 381 18.49 -7.61 10.20
CA LEU A 381 18.25 -6.19 9.88
C LEU A 381 18.05 -5.35 11.15
N ILE A 382 17.49 -5.94 12.20
CA ILE A 382 17.42 -5.33 13.54
C ILE A 382 18.80 -5.33 14.21
N SER A 383 19.66 -6.34 13.96
CA SER A 383 20.98 -6.45 14.56
C SER A 383 22.03 -5.50 13.98
N ILE A 384 21.81 -4.88 12.83
CA ILE A 384 22.66 -3.78 12.31
C ILE A 384 22.60 -2.55 13.25
N GLN A 385 21.58 -2.46 14.12
CA GLN A 385 21.56 -1.47 15.20
C GLN A 385 22.53 -1.80 16.37
N GLY A 386 23.14 -2.98 16.39
CA GLY A 386 24.07 -3.43 17.43
C GLY A 386 25.53 -3.01 17.24
N CYS A 387 25.89 -2.25 16.21
CA CYS A 387 27.20 -1.61 16.11
C CYS A 387 27.24 -0.28 16.88
N SER A 388 26.95 -0.34 18.18
CA SER A 388 27.47 0.66 19.11
C SER A 388 28.94 0.33 19.34
N GLY A 389 29.82 1.10 18.69
CA GLY A 389 31.23 1.01 18.84
C GLY A 389 31.63 1.08 20.31
N LYS A 390 32.43 0.12 20.72
CA LYS A 390 33.47 0.35 21.74
C LYS A 390 34.70 0.87 20.99
N VAL A 391 35.02 2.11 21.20
CA VAL A 391 36.35 2.62 21.29
C VAL A 391 36.45 3.30 22.64
#